data_c319ce81b3c99f25a85a30acf7440b82
#
_entry.id   c319ce81b3c99f25a85a30acf7440b82
#
_cell.length_a   1.000
_cell.length_b   1.000
_cell.length_c   1.000
_cell.angle_alpha   90.00
_cell.angle_beta   90.00
_cell.angle_gamma   90.00
#
_symmetry.space_group_name_H-M   'P 1'
#
loop_
_entity.id
_entity.type
_entity.pdbx_description
1 polymer ?
#
loop_
_entity_poly.entity_id
_entity_poly.type
_entity_poly.pdbx_seq_one_letter_code
_entity_poly.pdbx_strand_id
1 'polypeptide(L)'
;MPDAASLEVIRTCSETIRNAVETVRTLVDEFSALARFPASRPQPASLNHVVETALLMFNGRLEGIRVRTELAQDLPEVLADPEAIKRAVANLVDNAAEAMQDAILKEITISTALVGSRDAVELAVSDTGQGISRDVKERLFLPYFSTKQRGTGLGLAIVSRIVEDHHGSIRVEENKPVGSRFVIELPVAAEKVGAPAAS
;
A
#
# COMPACT_ATOMS: atom_id res chain seq x y z
N MET A 1 0.84 -45.04 -23.35
CA MET A 1 1.06 -43.60 -23.47
C MET A 1 -0.21 -42.91 -22.98
N PRO A 2 -0.15 -41.96 -22.05
CA PRO A 2 -1.36 -41.21 -21.68
C PRO A 2 -1.90 -40.51 -22.91
N ASP A 3 -3.23 -40.51 -23.07
CA ASP A 3 -3.87 -39.80 -24.16
C ASP A 3 -3.83 -38.28 -23.95
N ALA A 4 -4.15 -37.48 -24.98
CA ALA A 4 -4.09 -36.02 -24.91
C ALA A 4 -5.01 -35.44 -23.81
N ALA A 5 -6.15 -36.07 -23.56
CA ALA A 5 -7.11 -35.67 -22.53
C ALA A 5 -6.52 -35.90 -21.12
N SER A 6 -5.86 -37.02 -20.88
CA SER A 6 -5.17 -37.29 -19.60
C SER A 6 -4.05 -36.29 -19.31
N LEU A 7 -3.29 -35.90 -20.34
CA LEU A 7 -2.21 -34.93 -20.21
C LEU A 7 -2.78 -33.51 -19.88
N GLU A 8 -3.91 -33.15 -20.48
CA GLU A 8 -4.57 -31.89 -20.21
C GLU A 8 -5.13 -31.81 -18.77
N VAL A 9 -5.73 -32.90 -18.29
CA VAL A 9 -6.18 -33.02 -16.89
C VAL A 9 -5.01 -32.90 -15.92
N ILE A 10 -3.89 -33.58 -16.17
CA ILE A 10 -2.68 -33.50 -15.33
C ILE A 10 -2.15 -32.08 -15.31
N ARG A 11 -2.11 -31.38 -16.45
CA ARG A 11 -1.66 -29.98 -16.53
C ARG A 11 -2.56 -29.08 -15.71
N THR A 12 -3.88 -29.17 -15.89
CA THR A 12 -4.87 -28.37 -15.16
C THR A 12 -4.80 -28.62 -13.66
N CYS A 13 -4.68 -29.86 -13.22
CA CYS A 13 -4.50 -30.21 -11.82
C CYS A 13 -3.19 -29.64 -11.25
N SER A 14 -2.09 -29.75 -12.01
CA SER A 14 -0.80 -29.21 -11.59
C SER A 14 -0.81 -27.68 -11.46
N GLU A 15 -1.47 -26.99 -12.38
CA GLU A 15 -1.67 -25.53 -12.31
C GLU A 15 -2.54 -25.13 -11.11
N THR A 16 -3.62 -25.87 -10.87
CA THR A 16 -4.51 -25.65 -9.72
C THR A 16 -3.78 -25.84 -8.40
N ILE A 17 -3.00 -26.91 -8.26
CA ILE A 17 -2.20 -27.18 -7.06
C ILE A 17 -1.15 -26.10 -6.86
N ARG A 18 -0.43 -25.69 -7.91
CA ARG A 18 0.58 -24.63 -7.83
C ARG A 18 -0.05 -23.31 -7.36
N ASN A 19 -1.18 -22.92 -7.94
CA ASN A 19 -1.90 -21.71 -7.55
C ASN A 19 -2.40 -21.78 -6.10
N ALA A 20 -2.88 -22.93 -5.65
CA ALA A 20 -3.29 -23.15 -4.27
C ALA A 20 -2.11 -23.03 -3.29
N VAL A 21 -0.96 -23.63 -3.62
CA VAL A 21 0.27 -23.53 -2.81
C VAL A 21 0.77 -22.09 -2.72
N GLU A 22 0.77 -21.35 -3.83
CA GLU A 22 1.16 -19.94 -3.86
C GLU A 22 0.22 -19.08 -3.01
N THR A 23 -1.09 -19.35 -3.08
CA THR A 23 -2.09 -18.68 -2.23
C THR A 23 -1.83 -18.95 -0.75
N VAL A 24 -1.60 -20.21 -0.36
CA VAL A 24 -1.30 -20.56 1.03
C VAL A 24 0.01 -19.93 1.50
N ARG A 25 1.04 -19.92 0.66
CA ARG A 25 2.31 -19.24 0.96
C ARG A 25 2.11 -17.75 1.22
N THR A 26 1.39 -17.07 0.33
CA THR A 26 1.06 -15.63 0.50
C THR A 26 0.31 -15.40 1.81
N LEU A 27 -0.70 -16.22 2.13
CA LEU A 27 -1.43 -16.14 3.40
C LEU A 27 -0.53 -16.33 4.62
N VAL A 28 0.38 -17.31 4.58
CA VAL A 28 1.33 -17.55 5.68
C VAL A 28 2.31 -16.39 5.84
N ASP A 29 2.82 -15.85 4.74
CA ASP A 29 3.74 -14.72 4.73
C ASP A 29 3.04 -13.46 5.27
N GLU A 30 1.81 -13.18 4.84
CA GLU A 30 1.01 -12.05 5.33
C GLU A 30 0.58 -12.22 6.79
N PHE A 31 0.17 -13.42 7.20
CA PHE A 31 -0.15 -13.73 8.59
C PHE A 31 1.10 -13.60 9.48
N SER A 32 2.23 -14.12 9.03
CA SER A 32 3.50 -13.99 9.74
C SER A 32 3.91 -12.52 9.87
N ALA A 33 3.63 -11.73 8.85
CA ALA A 33 3.86 -10.31 8.85
C ALA A 33 2.91 -9.56 9.80
N LEU A 34 1.66 -9.99 9.94
CA LEU A 34 0.70 -9.42 10.91
C LEU A 34 1.03 -9.86 12.34
N ALA A 35 1.49 -11.11 12.52
CA ALA A 35 1.80 -11.69 13.86
C ALA A 35 3.20 -11.30 14.37
N ARG A 36 4.14 -11.03 13.49
CA ARG A 36 5.52 -10.64 13.79
C ARG A 36 5.84 -9.31 13.16
N PHE A 37 5.07 -8.26 13.47
CA PHE A 37 5.57 -6.93 13.17
C PHE A 37 6.91 -6.76 13.90
N PRO A 38 8.05 -6.71 13.20
CA PRO A 38 9.27 -6.26 13.84
C PRO A 38 8.95 -4.92 14.47
N ALA A 39 9.39 -4.70 15.69
CA ALA A 39 9.18 -3.41 16.34
C ALA A 39 9.61 -2.31 15.35
N SER A 40 8.65 -1.46 14.99
CA SER A 40 8.91 -0.31 14.12
C SER A 40 10.10 0.46 14.70
N ARG A 41 11.00 0.89 13.84
CA ARG A 41 12.16 1.72 14.21
C ARG A 41 12.02 3.10 13.57
N PRO A 42 11.12 3.95 14.09
CA PRO A 42 10.93 5.27 13.53
C PRO A 42 12.21 6.09 13.65
N GLN A 43 12.58 6.71 12.55
CA GLN A 43 13.70 7.64 12.45
C GLN A 43 13.30 8.80 11.54
N PRO A 44 13.96 9.96 11.63
CA PRO A 44 13.73 11.01 10.64
C PRO A 44 13.98 10.47 9.23
N ALA A 45 13.00 10.60 8.35
CA ALA A 45 13.04 10.06 7.00
C ALA A 45 12.34 10.99 6.01
N SER A 46 12.90 11.08 4.79
CA SER A 46 12.24 11.77 3.68
C SER A 46 11.14 10.88 3.10
N LEU A 47 9.90 11.33 3.23
CA LEU A 47 8.74 10.58 2.72
C LEU A 47 8.79 10.44 1.19
N ASN A 48 9.25 11.48 0.48
CA ASN A 48 9.40 11.43 -0.97
C ASN A 48 10.39 10.33 -1.39
N HIS A 49 11.53 10.23 -0.71
CA HIS A 49 12.52 9.19 -1.00
C HIS A 49 11.97 7.77 -0.74
N VAL A 50 11.19 7.60 0.32
CA VAL A 50 10.51 6.31 0.61
C VAL A 50 9.54 5.94 -0.50
N VAL A 51 8.73 6.89 -0.98
CA VAL A 51 7.79 6.70 -2.10
C VAL A 51 8.53 6.31 -3.37
N GLU A 52 9.57 7.05 -3.75
CA GLU A 52 10.38 6.75 -4.93
C GLU A 52 10.99 5.34 -4.87
N THR A 53 11.55 4.98 -3.72
CA THR A 53 12.12 3.64 -3.50
C THR A 53 11.05 2.54 -3.57
N ALA A 54 9.86 2.78 -3.03
CA ALA A 54 8.75 1.84 -3.12
C ALA A 54 8.33 1.61 -4.58
N LEU A 55 8.26 2.66 -5.38
CA LEU A 55 7.88 2.57 -6.79
C LEU A 55 8.86 1.77 -7.64
N LEU A 56 10.13 1.73 -7.29
CA LEU A 56 11.11 0.89 -7.98
C LEU A 56 10.75 -0.61 -7.94
N MET A 57 10.04 -1.06 -6.91
CA MET A 57 9.59 -2.45 -6.78
C MET A 57 8.55 -2.85 -7.84
N PHE A 58 7.95 -1.86 -8.49
CA PHE A 58 6.89 -2.04 -9.50
C PHE A 58 7.39 -1.92 -10.94
N ASN A 59 8.69 -1.77 -11.16
CA ASN A 59 9.26 -1.73 -12.50
C ASN A 59 8.89 -3.01 -13.28
N GLY A 60 8.18 -2.82 -14.41
CA GLY A 60 7.68 -3.93 -15.24
C GLY A 60 6.47 -4.70 -14.68
N ARG A 61 5.90 -4.30 -13.52
CA ARG A 61 4.73 -4.97 -12.93
C ARG A 61 3.40 -4.26 -13.17
N LEU A 62 3.43 -2.98 -13.52
CA LEU A 62 2.24 -2.14 -13.75
C LEU A 62 1.99 -1.92 -15.24
N GLU A 63 2.07 -3.00 -16.03
CA GLU A 63 1.81 -2.91 -17.47
C GLU A 63 0.38 -2.41 -17.75
N GLY A 64 0.28 -1.40 -18.65
CA GLY A 64 -0.99 -0.79 -19.02
C GLY A 64 -1.55 0.19 -17.99
N ILE A 65 -0.84 0.44 -16.87
CA ILE A 65 -1.22 1.43 -15.84
C ILE A 65 -0.26 2.61 -15.92
N ARG A 66 -0.81 3.82 -16.06
CA ARG A 66 -0.03 5.05 -15.96
C ARG A 66 0.21 5.39 -14.49
N VAL A 67 1.47 5.54 -14.09
CA VAL A 67 1.84 6.01 -12.76
C VAL A 67 2.30 7.46 -12.83
N ARG A 68 1.68 8.34 -12.03
CA ARG A 68 2.06 9.75 -11.87
C ARG A 68 2.51 9.99 -10.43
N THR A 69 3.52 10.82 -10.28
CA THR A 69 3.99 11.29 -8.97
C THR A 69 3.86 12.81 -8.91
N GLU A 70 3.24 13.29 -7.85
CA GLU A 70 3.04 14.72 -7.54
C GLU A 70 3.61 14.97 -6.13
N LEU A 71 4.93 14.86 -6.02
CA LEU A 71 5.63 14.98 -4.75
C LEU A 71 5.95 16.44 -4.46
N ALA A 72 5.46 16.96 -3.34
CA ALA A 72 5.75 18.33 -2.91
C ALA A 72 7.25 18.48 -2.62
N GLN A 73 7.80 19.63 -3.02
CA GLN A 73 9.18 20.00 -2.70
C GLN A 73 9.28 20.49 -1.25
N ASP A 74 10.47 20.39 -0.68
CA ASP A 74 10.80 20.93 0.64
C ASP A 74 9.91 20.43 1.79
N LEU A 75 9.46 19.16 1.72
CA LEU A 75 8.75 18.56 2.84
C LEU A 75 9.69 18.32 4.03
N PRO A 76 9.23 18.60 5.26
CA PRO A 76 9.95 18.19 6.45
C PRO A 76 10.06 16.67 6.54
N GLU A 77 11.09 16.17 7.21
CA GLU A 77 11.20 14.76 7.53
C GLU A 77 10.05 14.31 8.44
N VAL A 78 9.60 13.09 8.24
CA VAL A 78 8.63 12.42 9.11
C VAL A 78 9.35 11.43 10.04
N LEU A 79 8.81 11.23 11.24
CA LEU A 79 9.32 10.20 12.14
C LEU A 79 8.74 8.84 11.72
N ALA A 80 9.48 8.10 10.90
CA ALA A 80 8.97 6.86 10.30
C ALA A 80 10.06 5.79 10.14
N ASP A 81 9.63 4.53 10.11
CA ASP A 81 10.43 3.40 9.63
C ASP A 81 10.28 3.31 8.11
N PRO A 82 11.35 3.59 7.33
CA PRO A 82 11.27 3.62 5.86
C PRO A 82 10.80 2.31 5.25
N GLU A 83 11.20 1.16 5.81
CA GLU A 83 10.81 -0.16 5.29
C GLU A 83 9.33 -0.46 5.55
N ALA A 84 8.82 -0.06 6.71
CA ALA A 84 7.41 -0.20 7.02
C ALA A 84 6.54 0.69 6.11
N ILE A 85 6.91 1.96 5.94
CA ILE A 85 6.17 2.88 5.05
C ILE A 85 6.27 2.43 3.59
N LYS A 86 7.43 1.99 3.13
CA LYS A 86 7.60 1.40 1.78
C LYS A 86 6.62 0.24 1.56
N ARG A 87 6.45 -0.63 2.55
CA ARG A 87 5.49 -1.72 2.52
C ARG A 87 4.04 -1.22 2.48
N ALA A 88 3.72 -0.17 3.23
CA ALA A 88 2.38 0.44 3.18
C ALA A 88 2.08 1.01 1.78
N VAL A 89 3.02 1.73 1.18
CA VAL A 89 2.90 2.24 -0.20
C VAL A 89 2.70 1.08 -1.18
N ALA A 90 3.51 0.02 -1.08
CA ALA A 90 3.39 -1.14 -1.96
C ALA A 90 1.99 -1.78 -1.88
N ASN A 91 1.45 -1.99 -0.68
CA ASN A 91 0.09 -2.51 -0.50
C ASN A 91 -0.98 -1.61 -1.12
N LEU A 92 -0.84 -0.28 -1.01
CA LEU A 92 -1.79 0.66 -1.61
C LEU A 92 -1.71 0.65 -3.14
N VAL A 93 -0.50 0.57 -3.71
CA VAL A 93 -0.28 0.50 -5.17
C VAL A 93 -0.81 -0.82 -5.73
N ASP A 94 -0.56 -1.97 -5.09
CA ASP A 94 -1.11 -3.26 -5.49
C ASP A 94 -2.65 -3.25 -5.44
N ASN A 95 -3.25 -2.67 -4.39
CA ASN A 95 -4.70 -2.51 -4.29
C ASN A 95 -5.29 -1.61 -5.39
N ALA A 96 -4.62 -0.51 -5.71
CA ALA A 96 -5.00 0.41 -6.78
C ALA A 96 -4.95 -0.29 -8.15
N ALA A 97 -3.85 -1.00 -8.44
CA ALA A 97 -3.70 -1.75 -9.69
C ALA A 97 -4.81 -2.79 -9.87
N GLU A 98 -5.13 -3.51 -8.80
CA GLU A 98 -6.19 -4.53 -8.80
C GLU A 98 -7.59 -3.93 -8.98
N ALA A 99 -7.88 -2.77 -8.35
CA ALA A 99 -9.16 -2.07 -8.49
C ALA A 99 -9.44 -1.57 -9.93
N MET A 100 -8.39 -1.52 -10.76
CA MET A 100 -8.46 -1.04 -12.15
C MET A 100 -8.43 -2.16 -13.19
N GLN A 101 -8.53 -3.44 -12.81
CA GLN A 101 -8.43 -4.56 -13.79
C GLN A 101 -9.37 -4.37 -14.98
N ASP A 102 -10.62 -3.98 -14.74
CA ASP A 102 -11.65 -3.78 -15.75
C ASP A 102 -11.86 -2.29 -16.12
N ALA A 103 -11.04 -1.38 -15.61
CA ALA A 103 -11.17 0.05 -15.89
C ALA A 103 -10.67 0.38 -17.30
N ILE A 104 -11.35 1.32 -17.98
CA ILE A 104 -10.94 1.85 -19.30
C ILE A 104 -9.72 2.75 -19.15
N LEU A 105 -9.73 3.63 -18.16
CA LEU A 105 -8.61 4.46 -17.79
C LEU A 105 -7.92 3.84 -16.57
N LYS A 106 -6.64 3.57 -16.68
CA LYS A 106 -5.83 2.98 -15.62
C LYS A 106 -4.71 3.94 -15.22
N GLU A 107 -4.97 4.74 -14.20
CA GLU A 107 -3.99 5.71 -13.69
C GLU A 107 -3.91 5.63 -12.17
N ILE A 108 -2.68 5.57 -11.66
CA ILE A 108 -2.35 5.73 -10.23
C ILE A 108 -1.64 7.06 -10.09
N THR A 109 -2.13 7.92 -9.20
CA THR A 109 -1.44 9.14 -8.80
C THR A 109 -0.99 9.02 -7.36
N ILE A 110 0.31 9.23 -7.12
CA ILE A 110 0.89 9.27 -5.77
C ILE A 110 1.32 10.70 -5.50
N SER A 111 0.80 11.27 -4.43
CA SER A 111 1.09 12.66 -4.07
C SER A 111 1.51 12.78 -2.62
N THR A 112 2.35 13.79 -2.34
CA THR A 112 2.71 14.19 -0.99
C THR A 112 2.44 15.68 -0.81
N ALA A 113 2.04 16.07 0.41
CA ALA A 113 1.78 17.46 0.75
C ALA A 113 2.04 17.74 2.23
N LEU A 114 2.38 18.97 2.57
CA LEU A 114 2.46 19.43 3.96
C LEU A 114 1.04 19.82 4.44
N VAL A 115 0.62 19.28 5.57
CA VAL A 115 -0.62 19.66 6.24
C VAL A 115 -0.27 20.64 7.37
N GLY A 116 -0.09 21.92 7.03
CA GLY A 116 0.45 22.93 7.93
C GLY A 116 -0.36 23.19 9.21
N SER A 117 -1.65 22.89 9.22
CA SER A 117 -2.50 23.01 10.42
C SER A 117 -2.31 21.88 11.43
N ARG A 118 -1.58 20.81 11.10
CA ARG A 118 -1.45 19.60 11.90
C ARG A 118 -0.01 19.15 12.14
N ASP A 119 0.98 19.92 11.68
CA ASP A 119 2.39 19.51 11.68
C ASP A 119 2.57 18.07 11.16
N ALA A 120 1.94 17.77 10.04
CA ALA A 120 1.91 16.45 9.44
C ALA A 120 2.21 16.51 7.94
N VAL A 121 2.74 15.43 7.41
CA VAL A 121 2.90 15.23 5.97
C VAL A 121 1.86 14.22 5.51
N GLU A 122 1.12 14.59 4.48
CA GLU A 122 0.16 13.73 3.80
C GLU A 122 0.84 12.96 2.67
N LEU A 123 0.57 11.67 2.59
CA LEU A 123 0.84 10.79 1.46
C LEU A 123 -0.50 10.28 0.94
N ALA A 124 -0.77 10.48 -0.33
CA ALA A 124 -1.98 9.94 -0.96
C ALA A 124 -1.67 9.05 -2.14
N VAL A 125 -2.40 7.94 -2.25
CA VAL A 125 -2.43 7.05 -3.42
C VAL A 125 -3.84 7.05 -3.97
N SER A 126 -4.00 7.55 -5.18
CA SER A 126 -5.27 7.67 -5.89
C SER A 126 -5.30 6.74 -7.09
N ASP A 127 -6.41 6.05 -7.32
CA ASP A 127 -6.67 5.20 -8.47
C ASP A 127 -7.88 5.68 -9.27
N THR A 128 -7.99 5.23 -10.52
CA THR A 128 -9.16 5.44 -11.39
C THR A 128 -10.04 4.19 -11.50
N GLY A 129 -10.03 3.34 -10.49
CA GLY A 129 -10.76 2.08 -10.44
C GLY A 129 -12.26 2.26 -10.13
N GLN A 130 -12.90 1.18 -9.72
CA GLN A 130 -14.34 1.14 -9.44
C GLN A 130 -14.79 1.94 -8.22
N GLY A 131 -13.85 2.43 -7.40
CA GLY A 131 -14.17 3.11 -6.15
C GLY A 131 -14.61 2.16 -5.03
N ILE A 132 -14.98 2.75 -3.88
CA ILE A 132 -15.36 2.01 -2.66
C ILE A 132 -16.71 2.53 -2.17
N SER A 133 -17.69 1.63 -2.00
CA SER A 133 -19.00 1.98 -1.49
C SER A 133 -18.97 2.36 0.01
N ARG A 134 -19.99 3.08 0.49
CA ARG A 134 -20.03 3.59 1.87
C ARG A 134 -19.98 2.49 2.93
N ASP A 135 -20.74 1.43 2.71
CA ASP A 135 -20.83 0.27 3.61
C ASP A 135 -19.53 -0.50 3.70
N VAL A 136 -18.69 -0.46 2.65
CA VAL A 136 -17.37 -1.08 2.61
C VAL A 136 -16.34 -0.23 3.35
N LYS A 137 -16.44 1.11 3.27
CA LYS A 137 -15.45 2.04 3.87
C LYS A 137 -15.25 1.81 5.37
N GLU A 138 -16.31 1.51 6.12
CA GLU A 138 -16.26 1.29 7.57
C GLU A 138 -15.51 0.01 7.97
N ARG A 139 -15.43 -0.96 7.05
CA ARG A 139 -14.85 -2.28 7.30
C ARG A 139 -13.53 -2.53 6.60
N LEU A 140 -13.13 -1.58 5.76
CA LEU A 140 -12.03 -1.72 4.80
C LEU A 140 -10.68 -2.07 5.45
N PHE A 141 -10.45 -1.58 6.66
CA PHE A 141 -9.20 -1.80 7.42
C PHE A 141 -9.28 -2.99 8.39
N LEU A 142 -10.43 -3.69 8.45
CA LEU A 142 -10.54 -4.87 9.31
C LEU A 142 -9.73 -6.04 8.70
N PRO A 143 -8.99 -6.78 9.52
CA PRO A 143 -8.31 -8.00 9.07
C PRO A 143 -9.28 -8.99 8.42
N TYR A 144 -8.84 -9.66 7.36
CA TYR A 144 -9.63 -10.65 6.59
C TYR A 144 -10.86 -10.10 5.89
N PHE A 145 -11.07 -8.79 5.88
CA PHE A 145 -12.13 -8.18 5.10
C PHE A 145 -11.67 -7.98 3.66
N SER A 146 -12.36 -8.60 2.71
CA SER A 146 -12.11 -8.45 1.28
C SER A 146 -13.44 -8.52 0.52
N THR A 147 -13.60 -7.67 -0.45
CA THR A 147 -14.69 -7.75 -1.45
C THR A 147 -14.28 -8.56 -2.68
N LYS A 148 -13.05 -9.06 -2.71
CA LYS A 148 -12.42 -9.73 -3.85
C LYS A 148 -12.45 -11.25 -3.65
N GLN A 149 -12.61 -12.01 -4.76
CA GLN A 149 -12.66 -13.47 -4.71
C GLN A 149 -11.31 -14.13 -4.32
N ARG A 150 -10.19 -13.46 -4.53
CA ARG A 150 -8.82 -13.97 -4.28
C ARG A 150 -7.99 -13.11 -3.33
N GLY A 151 -8.59 -12.09 -2.72
CA GLY A 151 -7.88 -11.22 -1.77
C GLY A 151 -7.81 -11.83 -0.38
N THR A 152 -6.66 -11.79 0.28
CA THR A 152 -6.48 -12.25 1.67
C THR A 152 -7.18 -11.35 2.69
N GLY A 153 -7.48 -10.09 2.30
CA GLY A 153 -8.06 -9.08 3.20
C GLY A 153 -7.09 -8.58 4.28
N LEU A 154 -5.80 -8.83 4.12
CA LEU A 154 -4.78 -8.42 5.10
C LEU A 154 -4.02 -7.14 4.69
N GLY A 155 -3.93 -6.84 3.38
CA GLY A 155 -3.12 -5.72 2.88
C GLY A 155 -3.46 -4.38 3.52
N LEU A 156 -4.73 -3.99 3.58
CA LEU A 156 -5.16 -2.72 4.18
C LEU A 156 -5.11 -2.73 5.71
N ALA A 157 -5.33 -3.87 6.35
CA ALA A 157 -5.13 -4.03 7.78
C ALA A 157 -3.64 -3.83 8.17
N ILE A 158 -2.72 -4.33 7.33
CA ILE A 158 -1.27 -4.09 7.48
C ILE A 158 -0.96 -2.60 7.32
N VAL A 159 -1.55 -1.92 6.33
CA VAL A 159 -1.35 -0.47 6.15
C VAL A 159 -1.84 0.30 7.39
N SER A 160 -3.04 0.01 7.89
CA SER A 160 -3.59 0.64 9.10
C SER A 160 -2.65 0.45 10.29
N ARG A 161 -2.20 -0.78 10.51
CA ARG A 161 -1.28 -1.09 11.61
C ARG A 161 0.05 -0.34 11.49
N ILE A 162 0.65 -0.30 10.31
CA ILE A 162 1.88 0.46 10.06
C ILE A 162 1.66 1.93 10.42
N VAL A 163 0.57 2.53 9.93
CA VAL A 163 0.27 3.94 10.16
C VAL A 163 0.04 4.23 11.65
N GLU A 164 -0.68 3.36 12.37
CA GLU A 164 -0.89 3.45 13.82
C GLU A 164 0.43 3.37 14.60
N ASP A 165 1.33 2.45 14.24
CA ASP A 165 2.65 2.30 14.87
C ASP A 165 3.55 3.54 14.64
N HIS A 166 3.20 4.38 13.66
CA HIS A 166 3.86 5.66 13.36
C HIS A 166 3.08 6.89 13.89
N HIS A 167 2.08 6.67 14.77
CA HIS A 167 1.23 7.74 15.30
C HIS A 167 0.54 8.58 14.22
N GLY A 168 0.35 8.00 13.04
CA GLY A 168 -0.34 8.61 11.92
C GLY A 168 -1.83 8.29 11.88
N SER A 169 -2.47 8.73 10.82
CA SER A 169 -3.85 8.38 10.51
C SER A 169 -3.99 7.96 9.05
N ILE A 170 -4.94 7.05 8.78
CA ILE A 170 -5.29 6.65 7.42
C ILE A 170 -6.78 6.84 7.20
N ARG A 171 -7.14 7.32 6.01
CA ARG A 171 -8.52 7.44 5.57
C ARG A 171 -8.66 7.11 4.09
N VAL A 172 -9.90 6.87 3.64
CA VAL A 172 -10.22 6.67 2.23
C VAL A 172 -11.28 7.67 1.79
N GLU A 173 -11.03 8.28 0.66
CA GLU A 173 -11.88 9.29 0.01
C GLU A 173 -12.29 8.82 -1.38
N GLU A 174 -13.27 9.48 -1.99
CA GLU A 174 -13.60 9.28 -3.39
C GLU A 174 -12.61 10.04 -4.26
N ASN A 175 -12.05 9.36 -5.27
CA ASN A 175 -11.29 10.03 -6.31
C ASN A 175 -12.26 10.52 -7.40
N LYS A 176 -12.05 11.73 -7.91
CA LYS A 176 -12.90 12.29 -8.98
C LYS A 176 -12.17 12.24 -10.33
N PRO A 177 -12.85 11.88 -11.42
CA PRO A 177 -14.30 11.61 -11.51
C PRO A 177 -14.70 10.20 -11.05
N VAL A 178 -13.75 9.27 -10.86
CA VAL A 178 -14.00 7.88 -10.47
C VAL A 178 -12.77 7.33 -9.75
N GLY A 179 -12.97 6.36 -8.84
CA GLY A 179 -11.90 5.66 -8.14
C GLY A 179 -11.85 5.95 -6.64
N SER A 180 -10.74 5.59 -6.03
CA SER A 180 -10.48 5.76 -4.61
C SER A 180 -9.20 6.56 -4.39
N ARG A 181 -9.15 7.27 -3.26
CA ARG A 181 -7.97 7.98 -2.76
C ARG A 181 -7.71 7.53 -1.33
N PHE A 182 -6.62 6.84 -1.12
CA PHE A 182 -6.13 6.50 0.22
C PHE A 182 -5.17 7.59 0.68
N VAL A 183 -5.41 8.10 1.87
CA VAL A 183 -4.65 9.22 2.44
C VAL A 183 -4.07 8.78 3.78
N ILE A 184 -2.75 8.86 3.90
CA ILE A 184 -1.98 8.64 5.12
C ILE A 184 -1.45 10.00 5.59
N GLU A 185 -1.64 10.34 6.85
CA GLU A 185 -0.99 11.48 7.50
C GLU A 185 0.03 10.96 8.50
N LEU A 186 1.27 11.43 8.40
CA LEU A 186 2.36 11.11 9.33
C LEU A 186 2.85 12.37 10.03
N PRO A 187 3.14 12.31 11.34
CA PRO A 187 3.65 13.47 12.08
C PRO A 187 5.04 13.85 11.56
N VAL A 188 5.29 15.15 11.49
CA VAL A 188 6.62 15.71 11.22
C VAL A 188 7.58 15.28 12.34
N ALA A 189 8.80 14.90 11.98
CA ALA A 189 9.85 14.67 12.96
C ALA A 189 10.14 15.98 13.70
N ALA A 190 10.08 15.94 15.03
CA ALA A 190 10.45 17.13 15.81
C ALA A 190 11.89 17.55 15.45
N GLU A 191 12.09 18.81 15.07
CA GLU A 191 13.43 19.34 14.91
C GLU A 191 14.23 19.05 16.19
N LYS A 192 15.39 18.43 16.06
CA LYS A 192 16.35 18.40 17.15
C LYS A 192 16.72 19.86 17.44
N VAL A 193 16.08 20.44 18.44
CA VAL A 193 16.57 21.70 18.99
C VAL A 193 18.03 21.49 19.34
N GLY A 194 18.91 22.10 18.55
CA GLY A 194 20.35 21.99 18.71
C GLY A 194 20.72 22.27 20.18
N ALA A 195 21.43 21.33 20.80
CA ALA A 195 22.03 21.57 22.09
C ALA A 195 22.84 22.88 21.99
N PRO A 196 22.67 23.83 22.92
CA PRO A 196 23.47 25.05 22.92
C PRO A 196 24.94 24.64 23.00
N ALA A 197 25.74 25.16 22.07
CA ALA A 197 27.18 24.99 22.10
C ALA A 197 27.68 25.47 23.47
N ALA A 198 28.22 24.54 24.26
CA ALA A 198 28.89 24.86 25.50
C ALA A 198 30.10 25.74 25.16
N SER A 199 30.07 26.99 25.59
CA SER A 199 31.17 27.94 25.56
C SER A 199 32.17 27.59 26.65
#